data_272caddee56460a2fd5b8577af9da900
#
_entry.id   272caddee56460a2fd5b8577af9da900
#
_cell.length_a   1.000
_cell.length_b   1.000
_cell.length_c   1.000
_cell.angle_alpha   90.00
_cell.angle_beta   90.00
_cell.angle_gamma   90.00
#
_symmetry.space_group_name_H-M   'P 1'
#
loop_
_entity.id
_entity.type
_entity.pdbx_description
1 polymer ?
#
loop_
_entity_poly.entity_id
_entity_poly.type
_entity_poly.pdbx_seq_one_letter_code
_entity_poly.pdbx_strand_id
1 'polypeptide(L)'
;GGAKGYSLLILISAEGFAPIQLGLGFTLTGIGGLLGVNRTARVDVLRNGLKQGTLGSILFPQDPIRNAPQIVSDLRAVFPPAPGRFLFGPMAIIGWGTPTILTLELALILELPAPVRLIILGRLLALLPDEAHALVRVRMDAIGVIDFNKGEISLDAVLYDSRILAFTLTGEMALRASWGAQPRFVLAIGGFHPRFAAPADFPKLKRLALNISDSDSLRLRCDAYLALTSNTVQFGARVELHAAGGGFSFDGYLGFDALFQFSPFAFVVDLAAGIALRYHGRLLMGIHFEGRLSGPTPWQIQGKATIKIWFFKVTVDFKRQFGPD
;
A
#
# COMPACT_ATOMS: atom_id res chain seq x y z
N GLY A 1 -37.57 25.65 -20.82
CA GLY A 1 -36.37 25.59 -21.62
C GLY A 1 -35.15 25.62 -20.75
N GLY A 2 -34.61 24.44 -20.37
CA GLY A 2 -33.34 24.37 -19.65
C GLY A 2 -32.22 24.76 -20.61
N ALA A 3 -31.40 25.72 -20.22
CA ALA A 3 -30.17 26.04 -20.92
C ALA A 3 -29.35 24.77 -21.10
N LYS A 4 -29.10 24.37 -22.34
CA LYS A 4 -28.17 23.26 -22.66
C LYS A 4 -26.78 23.73 -22.24
N GLY A 5 -26.35 23.39 -21.00
CA GLY A 5 -25.01 23.66 -20.54
C GLY A 5 -24.02 22.79 -21.31
N TYR A 6 -22.95 23.38 -21.82
CA TYR A 6 -21.81 22.62 -22.35
C TYR A 6 -20.89 22.15 -21.23
N SER A 7 -20.22 21.05 -21.44
CA SER A 7 -19.10 20.60 -20.59
C SER A 7 -17.91 20.29 -21.47
N LEU A 8 -16.73 20.68 -21.02
CA LEU A 8 -15.48 20.49 -21.74
C LEU A 8 -14.43 19.85 -20.82
N LEU A 9 -13.69 18.92 -21.37
CA LEU A 9 -12.50 18.35 -20.72
C LEU A 9 -11.35 18.37 -21.73
N ILE A 10 -10.27 19.03 -21.37
CA ILE A 10 -9.04 19.10 -22.15
C ILE A 10 -7.94 18.42 -21.35
N LEU A 11 -7.25 17.47 -21.97
CA LEU A 11 -6.04 16.84 -21.45
C LEU A 11 -4.95 17.02 -22.51
N ILE A 12 -3.84 17.66 -22.11
CA ILE A 12 -2.68 17.87 -22.98
C ILE A 12 -1.42 17.43 -22.26
N SER A 13 -0.47 16.88 -23.00
CA SER A 13 0.84 16.52 -22.47
C SER A 13 1.90 16.60 -23.56
N ALA A 14 3.13 16.86 -23.13
CA ALA A 14 4.32 16.79 -23.95
C ALA A 14 5.42 16.09 -23.14
N GLU A 15 6.03 15.10 -23.73
CA GLU A 15 7.12 14.32 -23.14
C GLU A 15 8.21 14.01 -24.17
N GLY A 16 9.35 13.47 -23.73
CA GLY A 16 10.42 13.09 -24.64
C GLY A 16 11.30 14.25 -25.13
N PHE A 17 11.18 15.43 -24.54
CA PHE A 17 12.12 16.54 -24.79
C PHE A 17 13.41 16.39 -23.98
N ALA A 18 14.45 17.16 -24.33
CA ALA A 18 15.70 17.14 -23.58
C ALA A 18 15.47 17.48 -22.11
N PRO A 19 15.97 16.65 -21.15
CA PRO A 19 15.70 16.86 -19.74
C PRO A 19 16.13 18.25 -19.26
N ILE A 20 15.20 18.96 -18.60
CA ILE A 20 15.48 20.27 -18.00
C ILE A 20 16.00 20.02 -16.57
N GLN A 21 17.18 20.50 -16.26
CA GLN A 21 17.78 20.36 -14.93
C GLN A 21 17.08 21.27 -13.92
N LEU A 22 16.58 20.66 -12.83
CA LEU A 22 15.93 21.38 -11.73
C LEU A 22 16.85 21.60 -10.53
N GLY A 23 18.05 20.99 -10.54
CA GLY A 23 18.98 20.98 -9.41
C GLY A 23 18.85 19.74 -8.51
N LEU A 24 19.87 19.50 -7.68
CA LEU A 24 19.92 18.37 -6.74
C LEU A 24 19.73 16.99 -7.38
N GLY A 25 20.03 16.84 -8.67
CA GLY A 25 19.83 15.60 -9.42
C GLY A 25 18.42 15.41 -9.99
N PHE A 26 17.51 16.36 -9.79
CA PHE A 26 16.18 16.34 -10.36
C PHE A 26 16.14 16.89 -11.79
N THR A 27 15.33 16.27 -12.62
CA THR A 27 15.10 16.66 -14.02
C THR A 27 13.61 16.71 -14.33
N LEU A 28 13.20 17.61 -15.21
CA LEU A 28 11.87 17.66 -15.78
C LEU A 28 11.90 17.08 -17.19
N THR A 29 11.13 16.05 -17.46
CA THR A 29 11.12 15.33 -18.75
C THR A 29 9.75 15.27 -19.42
N GLY A 30 8.72 15.74 -18.74
CA GLY A 30 7.38 15.86 -19.25
C GLY A 30 6.60 16.96 -18.56
N ILE A 31 5.71 17.59 -19.31
CA ILE A 31 4.77 18.60 -18.81
C ILE A 31 3.39 18.32 -19.39
N GLY A 32 2.35 18.72 -18.68
CA GLY A 32 1.00 18.55 -19.15
C GLY A 32 -0.01 19.34 -18.32
N GLY A 33 -1.26 19.15 -18.64
CA GLY A 33 -2.33 19.77 -17.90
C GLY A 33 -3.71 19.20 -18.24
N LEU A 34 -4.59 19.32 -17.27
CA LEU A 34 -6.00 18.98 -17.37
C LEU A 34 -6.83 20.23 -17.07
N LEU A 35 -7.78 20.52 -17.95
CA LEU A 35 -8.76 21.59 -17.77
C LEU A 35 -10.16 21.01 -17.90
N GLY A 36 -11.00 21.21 -16.90
CA GLY A 36 -12.41 20.82 -16.92
C GLY A 36 -13.29 22.04 -16.73
N VAL A 37 -14.24 22.22 -17.64
CA VAL A 37 -15.31 23.24 -17.54
C VAL A 37 -16.63 22.51 -17.38
N ASN A 38 -17.39 22.85 -16.34
CA ASN A 38 -18.59 22.13 -15.93
C ASN A 38 -18.31 20.63 -15.74
N ARG A 39 -17.21 20.32 -15.03
CA ARG A 39 -16.75 18.98 -14.71
C ARG A 39 -16.39 18.87 -13.23
N THR A 40 -16.57 17.70 -12.66
CA THR A 40 -16.13 17.33 -11.31
C THR A 40 -15.20 16.13 -11.37
N ALA A 41 -14.52 15.83 -10.27
CA ALA A 41 -13.73 14.62 -10.12
C ALA A 41 -14.39 13.63 -9.16
N ARG A 42 -14.54 12.39 -9.59
CA ARG A 42 -15.05 11.30 -8.76
C ARG A 42 -13.89 10.56 -8.09
N VAL A 43 -13.65 10.93 -6.85
CA VAL A 43 -12.55 10.36 -6.02
C VAL A 43 -12.74 8.87 -5.77
N ASP A 44 -13.98 8.41 -5.58
CA ASP A 44 -14.32 7.00 -5.42
C ASP A 44 -13.91 6.18 -6.66
N VAL A 45 -14.17 6.68 -7.85
CA VAL A 45 -13.77 6.04 -9.11
C VAL A 45 -12.25 6.00 -9.25
N LEU A 46 -11.56 7.10 -8.91
CA LEU A 46 -10.10 7.15 -8.91
C LEU A 46 -9.48 6.13 -7.95
N ARG A 47 -9.97 6.04 -6.72
CA ARG A 47 -9.49 5.06 -5.73
C ARG A 47 -9.69 3.62 -6.21
N ASN A 48 -10.87 3.31 -6.70
CA ASN A 48 -11.16 1.98 -7.25
C ASN A 48 -10.31 1.68 -8.50
N GLY A 49 -10.04 2.71 -9.30
CA GLY A 49 -9.26 2.63 -10.52
C GLY A 49 -7.76 2.46 -10.31
N LEU A 50 -7.21 2.72 -9.09
CA LEU A 50 -5.78 2.50 -8.81
C LEU A 50 -5.34 1.09 -9.18
N LYS A 51 -6.10 0.08 -8.78
CA LYS A 51 -5.81 -1.33 -9.06
C LYS A 51 -6.05 -1.74 -10.52
N GLN A 52 -6.76 -0.91 -11.27
CA GLN A 52 -7.12 -1.15 -12.67
C GLN A 52 -6.25 -0.38 -13.66
N GLY A 53 -5.30 0.42 -13.16
CA GLY A 53 -4.42 1.23 -13.98
C GLY A 53 -5.06 2.50 -14.57
N THR A 54 -6.17 2.97 -14.00
CA THR A 54 -6.90 4.17 -14.47
C THR A 54 -6.01 5.42 -14.52
N LEU A 55 -5.02 5.55 -13.63
CA LEU A 55 -4.08 6.67 -13.67
C LEU A 55 -3.29 6.73 -14.99
N GLY A 56 -3.04 5.61 -15.64
CA GLY A 56 -2.39 5.56 -16.95
C GLY A 56 -3.20 6.19 -18.08
N SER A 57 -4.49 6.37 -17.92
CA SER A 57 -5.35 7.10 -18.86
C SER A 57 -5.34 8.62 -18.63
N ILE A 58 -4.87 9.07 -17.48
CA ILE A 58 -4.85 10.48 -17.07
C ILE A 58 -3.43 11.04 -17.12
N LEU A 59 -2.48 10.35 -16.49
CA LEU A 59 -1.09 10.75 -16.40
C LEU A 59 -0.33 10.25 -17.63
N PHE A 60 0.02 11.16 -18.52
CA PHE A 60 0.86 10.89 -19.70
C PHE A 60 0.51 9.58 -20.42
N PRO A 61 -0.72 9.48 -21.01
CA PRO A 61 -1.20 8.25 -21.62
C PRO A 61 -0.26 7.78 -22.73
N GLN A 62 0.16 6.52 -22.64
CA GLN A 62 0.98 5.89 -23.67
C GLN A 62 0.12 5.49 -24.88
N ASP A 63 0.65 5.67 -26.09
CA ASP A 63 -0.04 5.36 -27.34
C ASP A 63 -1.50 5.89 -27.37
N PRO A 64 -1.73 7.20 -27.20
CA PRO A 64 -3.06 7.74 -26.96
C PRO A 64 -4.03 7.47 -28.11
N ILE A 65 -3.55 7.32 -29.34
CA ILE A 65 -4.40 7.00 -30.50
C ILE A 65 -4.92 5.57 -30.39
N ARG A 66 -4.05 4.62 -30.10
CA ARG A 66 -4.40 3.20 -29.97
C ARG A 66 -5.31 2.96 -28.76
N ASN A 67 -5.05 3.63 -27.67
CA ASN A 67 -5.76 3.46 -26.40
C ASN A 67 -6.91 4.46 -26.22
N ALA A 68 -7.24 5.25 -27.24
CA ALA A 68 -8.28 6.28 -27.16
C ALA A 68 -9.62 5.80 -26.59
N PRO A 69 -10.17 4.63 -26.96
CA PRO A 69 -11.44 4.17 -26.39
C PRO A 69 -11.38 3.99 -24.87
N GLN A 70 -10.29 3.40 -24.34
CA GLN A 70 -10.10 3.21 -22.91
C GLN A 70 -9.89 4.56 -22.20
N ILE A 71 -9.01 5.41 -22.74
CA ILE A 71 -8.74 6.74 -22.19
C ILE A 71 -10.02 7.56 -22.08
N VAL A 72 -10.84 7.61 -23.15
CA VAL A 72 -12.11 8.35 -23.14
C VAL A 72 -13.10 7.76 -22.13
N SER A 73 -13.16 6.43 -22.02
CA SER A 73 -14.02 5.77 -21.04
C SER A 73 -13.62 6.13 -19.61
N ASP A 74 -12.34 6.04 -19.29
CA ASP A 74 -11.80 6.35 -17.95
C ASP A 74 -12.00 7.84 -17.61
N LEU A 75 -11.68 8.73 -18.55
CA LEU A 75 -11.87 10.17 -18.35
C LEU A 75 -13.34 10.55 -18.11
N ARG A 76 -14.28 9.92 -18.82
CA ARG A 76 -15.71 10.13 -18.59
C ARG A 76 -16.17 9.63 -17.23
N ALA A 77 -15.66 8.49 -16.78
CA ALA A 77 -15.99 7.92 -15.49
C ALA A 77 -15.43 8.76 -14.33
N VAL A 78 -14.18 9.22 -14.46
CA VAL A 78 -13.47 9.99 -13.43
C VAL A 78 -13.92 11.44 -13.38
N PHE A 79 -14.14 12.07 -14.55
CA PHE A 79 -14.47 13.49 -14.68
C PHE A 79 -15.84 13.73 -15.34
N PRO A 80 -16.96 13.31 -14.73
CA PRO A 80 -18.28 13.48 -15.30
C PRO A 80 -18.70 14.95 -15.34
N PRO A 81 -19.68 15.30 -16.19
CA PRO A 81 -20.27 16.64 -16.22
C PRO A 81 -20.86 17.04 -14.87
N ALA A 82 -20.56 18.25 -14.44
CA ALA A 82 -21.11 18.86 -13.23
C ALA A 82 -21.20 20.40 -13.44
N PRO A 83 -22.38 20.94 -13.73
CA PRO A 83 -22.54 22.37 -13.99
C PRO A 83 -21.98 23.24 -12.85
N GLY A 84 -21.29 24.32 -13.24
CA GLY A 84 -20.70 25.28 -12.31
C GLY A 84 -19.43 24.83 -11.59
N ARG A 85 -18.84 23.69 -11.97
CA ARG A 85 -17.57 23.21 -11.42
C ARG A 85 -16.45 23.25 -12.43
N PHE A 86 -15.25 23.53 -11.95
CA PHE A 86 -14.06 23.68 -12.76
C PHE A 86 -12.93 22.84 -12.20
N LEU A 87 -12.14 22.25 -13.10
CA LEU A 87 -10.94 21.50 -12.77
C LEU A 87 -9.74 22.16 -13.44
N PHE A 88 -8.69 22.38 -12.69
CA PHE A 88 -7.40 22.86 -13.18
C PHE A 88 -6.29 21.97 -12.63
N GLY A 89 -5.55 21.30 -13.53
CA GLY A 89 -4.60 20.28 -13.13
C GLY A 89 -3.29 20.32 -13.91
N PRO A 90 -2.26 21.08 -13.46
CA PRO A 90 -0.93 20.97 -14.01
C PRO A 90 -0.34 19.58 -13.75
N MET A 91 0.46 19.09 -14.72
CA MET A 91 1.09 17.79 -14.69
C MET A 91 2.58 17.88 -15.05
N ALA A 92 3.39 17.02 -14.46
CA ALA A 92 4.82 16.94 -14.72
C ALA A 92 5.34 15.51 -14.62
N ILE A 93 6.41 15.21 -15.38
CA ILE A 93 7.26 14.04 -15.17
C ILE A 93 8.57 14.53 -14.59
N ILE A 94 8.92 14.06 -13.40
CA ILE A 94 10.13 14.40 -12.68
C ILE A 94 10.99 13.17 -12.55
N GLY A 95 12.24 13.24 -13.01
CA GLY A 95 13.26 12.23 -12.82
C GLY A 95 14.24 12.61 -11.72
N TRP A 96 14.90 11.62 -11.13
CA TRP A 96 16.01 11.82 -10.20
C TRP A 96 17.09 10.77 -10.39
N GLY A 97 18.35 11.26 -10.32
CA GLY A 97 19.54 10.42 -10.45
C GLY A 97 20.23 10.53 -11.81
N THR A 98 21.48 10.06 -11.87
CA THR A 98 22.29 9.98 -13.08
C THR A 98 23.04 8.63 -13.08
N PRO A 99 22.60 7.63 -13.87
CA PRO A 99 21.38 7.62 -14.68
C PRO A 99 20.10 7.78 -13.84
N THR A 100 18.98 8.09 -14.48
CA THR A 100 17.70 8.26 -13.78
C THR A 100 17.27 6.94 -13.13
N ILE A 101 17.12 6.96 -11.80
CA ILE A 101 16.72 5.80 -11.00
C ILE A 101 15.29 5.93 -10.44
N LEU A 102 14.79 7.16 -10.31
CA LEU A 102 13.42 7.46 -9.91
C LEU A 102 12.74 8.30 -10.98
N THR A 103 11.50 7.95 -11.30
CA THR A 103 10.61 8.73 -12.16
C THR A 103 9.27 8.87 -11.48
N LEU A 104 8.79 10.10 -11.36
CA LEU A 104 7.48 10.43 -10.79
C LEU A 104 6.65 11.19 -11.84
N GLU A 105 5.56 10.60 -12.27
CA GLU A 105 4.48 11.29 -12.98
C GLU A 105 3.52 11.86 -11.95
N LEU A 106 3.27 13.15 -11.99
CA LEU A 106 2.49 13.88 -11.00
C LEU A 106 1.43 14.75 -11.65
N ALA A 107 0.22 14.77 -11.10
CA ALA A 107 -0.81 15.77 -11.39
C ALA A 107 -1.34 16.38 -10.10
N LEU A 108 -1.56 17.68 -10.11
CA LEU A 108 -2.19 18.44 -9.03
C LEU A 108 -3.49 19.02 -9.56
N ILE A 109 -4.62 18.39 -9.28
CA ILE A 109 -5.94 18.79 -9.80
C ILE A 109 -6.70 19.57 -8.74
N LEU A 110 -6.89 20.87 -8.98
CA LEU A 110 -7.70 21.73 -8.14
C LEU A 110 -9.14 21.75 -8.67
N GLU A 111 -10.10 21.44 -7.81
CA GLU A 111 -11.53 21.54 -8.09
C GLU A 111 -12.13 22.75 -7.38
N LEU A 112 -12.85 23.58 -8.14
CA LEU A 112 -13.46 24.83 -7.70
C LEU A 112 -14.91 24.93 -8.22
N PRO A 113 -15.77 25.81 -7.66
CA PRO A 113 -15.61 26.60 -6.42
C PRO A 113 -16.06 25.83 -5.17
N ALA A 114 -16.89 24.79 -5.32
CA ALA A 114 -17.39 23.98 -4.20
C ALA A 114 -17.70 22.54 -4.67
N PRO A 115 -17.14 21.52 -4.00
CA PRO A 115 -16.16 21.63 -2.92
C PRO A 115 -14.81 22.15 -3.42
N VAL A 116 -14.06 22.85 -2.55
CA VAL A 116 -12.65 23.15 -2.83
C VAL A 116 -11.82 21.93 -2.46
N ARG A 117 -11.34 21.23 -3.47
CA ARG A 117 -10.52 20.02 -3.29
C ARG A 117 -9.24 20.10 -4.11
N LEU A 118 -8.15 19.62 -3.53
CA LEU A 118 -6.91 19.34 -4.24
C LEU A 118 -6.76 17.83 -4.36
N ILE A 119 -6.71 17.32 -5.59
CA ILE A 119 -6.49 15.92 -5.90
C ILE A 119 -5.07 15.78 -6.43
N ILE A 120 -4.30 14.89 -5.82
CA ILE A 120 -2.90 14.63 -6.17
C ILE A 120 -2.86 13.22 -6.76
N LEU A 121 -2.47 13.11 -8.02
CA LEU A 121 -2.25 11.82 -8.67
C LEU A 121 -0.75 11.61 -8.85
N GLY A 122 -0.26 10.44 -8.52
CA GLY A 122 1.16 10.11 -8.64
C GLY A 122 1.39 8.68 -9.13
N ARG A 123 2.35 8.53 -10.04
CA ARG A 123 2.87 7.24 -10.50
C ARG A 123 4.38 7.25 -10.31
N LEU A 124 4.86 6.39 -9.42
CA LEU A 124 6.28 6.25 -9.12
C LEU A 124 6.84 5.02 -9.82
N LEU A 125 8.00 5.18 -10.45
CA LEU A 125 8.84 4.11 -10.93
C LEU A 125 10.24 4.27 -10.34
N ALA A 126 10.72 3.25 -9.64
CA ALA A 126 12.09 3.16 -9.16
C ALA A 126 12.78 1.96 -9.79
N LEU A 127 13.98 2.18 -10.35
CA LEU A 127 14.81 1.16 -10.99
C LEU A 127 16.23 1.26 -10.43
N LEU A 128 16.68 0.24 -9.73
CA LEU A 128 18.00 0.23 -9.10
C LEU A 128 18.81 -0.99 -9.54
N PRO A 129 20.10 -0.84 -9.89
CA PRO A 129 20.88 0.41 -9.94
C PRO A 129 20.56 1.31 -11.13
N ASP A 130 20.01 0.76 -12.21
CA ASP A 130 19.63 1.47 -13.44
C ASP A 130 18.57 0.65 -14.22
N GLU A 131 18.04 1.21 -15.31
CA GLU A 131 17.00 0.56 -16.12
C GLU A 131 17.48 -0.73 -16.81
N ALA A 132 18.72 -0.74 -17.28
CA ALA A 132 19.28 -1.89 -18.04
C ALA A 132 19.59 -3.09 -17.13
N HIS A 133 19.90 -2.85 -15.86
CA HIS A 133 20.36 -3.86 -14.90
C HIS A 133 19.51 -3.89 -13.63
N ALA A 134 18.23 -3.53 -13.73
CA ALA A 134 17.36 -3.37 -12.55
C ALA A 134 17.23 -4.65 -11.72
N LEU A 135 17.85 -4.64 -10.53
CA LEU A 135 17.68 -5.65 -9.49
C LEU A 135 16.46 -5.33 -8.61
N VAL A 136 16.13 -4.05 -8.49
CA VAL A 136 14.94 -3.56 -7.78
C VAL A 136 14.10 -2.76 -8.76
N ARG A 137 12.85 -3.13 -8.87
CA ARG A 137 11.82 -2.41 -9.63
C ARG A 137 10.63 -2.18 -8.72
N VAL A 138 10.31 -0.92 -8.48
CA VAL A 138 9.13 -0.53 -7.69
C VAL A 138 8.23 0.35 -8.54
N ARG A 139 6.99 -0.07 -8.72
CA ARG A 139 5.93 0.72 -9.32
C ARG A 139 4.81 0.94 -8.32
N MET A 140 4.41 2.19 -8.15
CA MET A 140 3.36 2.57 -7.22
C MET A 140 2.45 3.61 -7.86
N ASP A 141 1.16 3.38 -7.81
CA ASP A 141 0.14 4.36 -8.13
C ASP A 141 -0.47 4.88 -6.83
N ALA A 142 -0.67 6.19 -6.75
CA ALA A 142 -1.20 6.85 -5.57
C ALA A 142 -2.20 7.95 -5.93
N ILE A 143 -3.20 8.11 -5.06
CA ILE A 143 -4.14 9.23 -5.06
C ILE A 143 -4.20 9.87 -3.69
N GLY A 144 -3.92 11.18 -3.63
CA GLY A 144 -4.14 12.02 -2.46
C GLY A 144 -5.31 12.95 -2.69
N VAL A 145 -6.10 13.23 -1.66
CA VAL A 145 -7.20 14.19 -1.71
C VAL A 145 -7.16 15.05 -0.46
N ILE A 146 -7.14 16.36 -0.65
CA ILE A 146 -7.32 17.34 0.41
C ILE A 146 -8.67 18.00 0.17
N ASP A 147 -9.65 17.74 1.02
CA ASP A 147 -10.96 18.38 1.00
C ASP A 147 -11.00 19.51 2.02
N PHE A 148 -10.87 20.74 1.55
CA PHE A 148 -10.82 21.91 2.43
C PHE A 148 -12.17 22.23 3.06
N ASN A 149 -13.28 21.83 2.43
CA ASN A 149 -14.61 22.07 2.98
C ASN A 149 -14.92 21.12 4.14
N LYS A 150 -14.48 19.86 4.01
CA LYS A 150 -14.65 18.86 5.07
C LYS A 150 -13.54 18.88 6.11
N GLY A 151 -12.39 19.49 5.79
CA GLY A 151 -11.20 19.42 6.64
C GLY A 151 -10.62 18.02 6.70
N GLU A 152 -10.51 17.35 5.56
CA GLU A 152 -10.05 15.97 5.47
C GLU A 152 -8.89 15.81 4.47
N ILE A 153 -7.98 14.90 4.80
CA ILE A 153 -6.92 14.42 3.92
C ILE A 153 -7.06 12.90 3.80
N SER A 154 -6.95 12.41 2.57
CA SER A 154 -6.81 10.99 2.30
C SER A 154 -5.67 10.73 1.33
N LEU A 155 -5.00 9.59 1.50
CA LEU A 155 -4.01 9.06 0.57
C LEU A 155 -4.26 7.57 0.42
N ASP A 156 -4.25 7.08 -0.80
CA ASP A 156 -4.33 5.67 -1.15
C ASP A 156 -3.19 5.35 -2.12
N ALA A 157 -2.46 4.28 -1.89
CA ALA A 157 -1.38 3.85 -2.76
C ALA A 157 -1.35 2.32 -2.92
N VAL A 158 -0.96 1.88 -4.10
CA VAL A 158 -0.90 0.47 -4.49
C VAL A 158 0.42 0.19 -5.21
N LEU A 159 1.13 -0.84 -4.77
CA LEU A 159 2.27 -1.41 -5.48
C LEU A 159 1.76 -2.37 -6.55
N TYR A 160 2.34 -2.31 -7.74
CA TYR A 160 2.07 -3.24 -8.83
C TYR A 160 3.34 -3.46 -9.66
N ASP A 161 3.43 -4.61 -10.33
CA ASP A 161 4.57 -4.96 -11.20
C ASP A 161 5.92 -4.60 -10.57
N SER A 162 6.06 -4.92 -9.28
CA SER A 162 7.23 -4.59 -8.45
C SER A 162 7.95 -5.86 -8.03
N ARG A 163 9.28 -5.77 -7.97
CA ARG A 163 10.14 -6.89 -7.60
C ARG A 163 11.45 -6.42 -6.95
N ILE A 164 11.99 -7.26 -6.10
CA ILE A 164 13.34 -7.14 -5.56
C ILE A 164 14.05 -8.45 -5.89
N LEU A 165 15.04 -8.42 -6.78
CA LEU A 165 15.66 -9.61 -7.36
C LEU A 165 14.58 -10.52 -8.00
N ALA A 166 14.48 -11.77 -7.55
CA ALA A 166 13.46 -12.73 -7.99
C ALA A 166 12.15 -12.65 -7.20
N PHE A 167 12.09 -11.81 -6.15
CA PHE A 167 10.91 -11.70 -5.29
C PHE A 167 9.89 -10.71 -5.87
N THR A 168 8.63 -11.12 -5.97
CA THR A 168 7.53 -10.21 -6.26
C THR A 168 7.18 -9.39 -5.03
N LEU A 169 7.10 -8.07 -5.18
CA LEU A 169 6.70 -7.14 -4.13
C LEU A 169 5.27 -6.66 -4.39
N THR A 170 4.41 -6.82 -3.39
CA THR A 170 3.02 -6.34 -3.41
C THR A 170 2.70 -5.61 -2.11
N GLY A 171 1.67 -4.79 -2.12
CA GLY A 171 1.20 -4.11 -0.91
C GLY A 171 0.35 -2.88 -1.21
N GLU A 172 -0.36 -2.45 -0.19
CA GLU A 172 -1.24 -1.29 -0.24
C GLU A 172 -1.05 -0.43 0.99
N MET A 173 -1.28 0.87 0.83
CA MET A 173 -1.21 1.87 1.88
C MET A 173 -2.44 2.77 1.83
N ALA A 174 -2.91 3.22 2.98
CA ALA A 174 -3.91 4.27 3.07
C ALA A 174 -3.64 5.18 4.27
N LEU A 175 -3.96 6.46 4.10
CA LEU A 175 -3.97 7.50 5.12
C LEU A 175 -5.36 8.13 5.16
N ARG A 176 -5.87 8.35 6.36
CA ARG A 176 -7.05 9.19 6.62
C ARG A 176 -6.72 10.12 7.76
N ALA A 177 -6.82 11.40 7.52
CA ALA A 177 -6.64 12.42 8.53
C ALA A 177 -7.74 13.47 8.42
N SER A 178 -8.13 14.05 9.54
CA SER A 178 -9.06 15.17 9.59
C SER A 178 -8.61 16.19 10.61
N TRP A 179 -8.93 17.45 10.34
CA TRP A 179 -8.76 18.55 11.28
C TRP A 179 -10.15 19.19 11.55
N GLY A 180 -10.29 19.91 12.62
CA GLY A 180 -11.57 20.50 13.02
C GLY A 180 -12.04 19.97 14.37
N ALA A 181 -13.35 19.83 14.56
CA ALA A 181 -13.94 19.51 15.84
C ALA A 181 -13.58 18.13 16.41
N GLN A 182 -13.32 17.17 15.53
CA GLN A 182 -12.92 15.80 15.89
C GLN A 182 -11.72 15.39 15.03
N PRO A 183 -10.51 15.82 15.37
CA PRO A 183 -9.32 15.48 14.62
C PRO A 183 -9.04 13.98 14.71
N ARG A 184 -8.69 13.40 13.56
CA ARG A 184 -8.39 11.97 13.42
C ARG A 184 -7.14 11.79 12.56
N PHE A 185 -6.35 10.80 12.90
CA PHE A 185 -5.22 10.36 12.10
C PHE A 185 -5.15 8.83 12.08
N VAL A 186 -5.13 8.24 10.90
CA VAL A 186 -4.97 6.82 10.68
C VAL A 186 -4.10 6.62 9.43
N LEU A 187 -2.92 6.05 9.62
CA LEU A 187 -2.03 5.59 8.55
C LEU A 187 -1.87 4.09 8.67
N ALA A 188 -2.04 3.36 7.58
CA ALA A 188 -1.73 1.95 7.53
C ALA A 188 -0.98 1.60 6.24
N ILE A 189 0.10 0.86 6.39
CA ILE A 189 0.86 0.22 5.30
C ILE A 189 0.70 -1.27 5.50
N GLY A 190 0.03 -1.95 4.57
CA GLY A 190 -0.24 -3.38 4.69
C GLY A 190 -1.32 -3.76 5.72
N GLY A 191 -2.08 -2.77 6.23
CA GLY A 191 -3.18 -2.99 7.19
C GLY A 191 -2.79 -2.86 8.65
N PHE A 192 -3.56 -3.49 9.51
CA PHE A 192 -3.49 -3.34 10.96
C PHE A 192 -3.10 -4.65 11.67
N HIS A 193 -2.79 -4.50 12.95
CA HIS A 193 -2.68 -5.61 13.89
C HIS A 193 -3.96 -6.48 13.87
N PRO A 194 -3.87 -7.82 13.90
CA PRO A 194 -5.03 -8.71 13.77
C PRO A 194 -6.15 -8.48 14.80
N ARG A 195 -5.80 -7.92 15.97
CA ARG A 195 -6.77 -7.64 17.05
C ARG A 195 -7.26 -6.21 17.09
N PHE A 196 -6.75 -5.36 16.21
CA PHE A 196 -7.21 -3.97 16.16
C PHE A 196 -8.49 -3.86 15.35
N ALA A 197 -9.50 -3.22 15.93
CA ALA A 197 -10.72 -2.89 15.24
C ALA A 197 -10.48 -1.67 14.34
N ALA A 198 -10.24 -1.92 13.07
CA ALA A 198 -10.07 -0.86 12.08
C ALA A 198 -11.35 0.00 11.97
N PRO A 199 -11.23 1.33 11.74
CA PRO A 199 -12.39 2.15 11.46
C PRO A 199 -13.19 1.60 10.26
N ALA A 200 -14.53 1.66 10.36
CA ALA A 200 -15.43 1.05 9.36
C ALA A 200 -15.28 1.68 7.97
N ASP A 201 -14.88 2.94 7.91
CA ASP A 201 -14.65 3.71 6.69
C ASP A 201 -13.22 3.56 6.12
N PHE A 202 -12.34 2.79 6.79
CA PHE A 202 -10.97 2.58 6.34
C PHE A 202 -10.91 1.38 5.39
N PRO A 203 -10.18 1.50 4.25
CA PRO A 203 -10.11 0.42 3.28
C PRO A 203 -9.38 -0.81 3.83
N LYS A 204 -9.79 -2.00 3.39
CA LYS A 204 -9.03 -3.23 3.63
C LYS A 204 -7.80 -3.25 2.74
N LEU A 205 -6.65 -3.31 3.35
CA LEU A 205 -5.36 -3.27 2.67
C LEU A 205 -4.73 -4.66 2.56
N LYS A 206 -4.09 -4.91 1.42
CA LYS A 206 -3.20 -6.06 1.27
C LYS A 206 -1.91 -5.82 2.05
N ARG A 207 -1.41 -6.85 2.74
CA ARG A 207 -0.11 -6.83 3.41
C ARG A 207 1.00 -6.44 2.44
N LEU A 208 1.99 -5.74 2.95
CA LEU A 208 3.26 -5.60 2.25
C LEU A 208 3.91 -6.99 2.20
N ALA A 209 4.11 -7.53 1.01
CA ALA A 209 4.55 -8.90 0.85
C ALA A 209 5.66 -9.04 -0.19
N LEU A 210 6.67 -9.85 0.15
CA LEU A 210 7.69 -10.36 -0.74
C LEU A 210 7.47 -11.86 -0.93
N ASN A 211 7.32 -12.30 -2.18
CA ASN A 211 7.11 -13.70 -2.51
C ASN A 211 8.20 -14.20 -3.47
N ILE A 212 8.83 -15.32 -3.11
CA ILE A 212 9.58 -16.13 -4.07
C ILE A 212 8.69 -17.28 -4.51
N SER A 213 8.73 -17.52 -5.82
CA SER A 213 8.37 -18.70 -6.56
C SER A 213 7.12 -19.47 -6.16
N ASP A 214 6.38 -19.76 -7.14
CA ASP A 214 5.17 -20.57 -7.14
C ASP A 214 5.45 -22.03 -7.58
N SER A 215 6.61 -22.59 -7.28
CA SER A 215 6.84 -24.01 -7.49
C SER A 215 6.33 -24.80 -6.28
N ASP A 216 5.79 -25.98 -6.53
CA ASP A 216 5.36 -26.90 -5.47
C ASP A 216 6.53 -27.37 -4.58
N SER A 217 7.77 -27.14 -5.03
CA SER A 217 8.98 -27.56 -4.34
C SER A 217 9.62 -26.51 -3.45
N LEU A 218 9.38 -25.21 -3.70
CA LEU A 218 9.94 -24.12 -2.90
C LEU A 218 9.02 -22.88 -2.94
N ARG A 219 8.56 -22.45 -1.78
CA ARG A 219 7.82 -21.20 -1.59
C ARG A 219 8.35 -20.48 -0.37
N LEU A 220 8.69 -19.21 -0.53
CA LEU A 220 9.05 -18.31 0.56
C LEU A 220 8.19 -17.05 0.45
N ARG A 221 7.53 -16.70 1.54
CA ARG A 221 6.72 -15.51 1.66
C ARG A 221 7.10 -14.72 2.91
N CYS A 222 7.28 -13.43 2.76
CA CYS A 222 7.47 -12.49 3.85
C CYS A 222 6.37 -11.44 3.80
N ASP A 223 5.60 -11.30 4.86
CA ASP A 223 4.57 -10.28 5.03
C ASP A 223 4.97 -9.28 6.10
N ALA A 224 4.57 -8.03 5.94
CA ALA A 224 4.76 -7.01 6.97
C ALA A 224 3.62 -5.97 6.93
N TYR A 225 3.42 -5.30 8.06
CA TYR A 225 2.55 -4.13 8.16
C TYR A 225 3.06 -3.14 9.19
N LEU A 226 2.69 -1.89 9.00
CA LEU A 226 2.88 -0.80 9.94
C LEU A 226 1.61 0.05 9.96
N ALA A 227 1.07 0.32 11.14
CA ALA A 227 -0.05 1.23 11.29
C ALA A 227 0.18 2.22 12.42
N LEU A 228 -0.22 3.46 12.19
CA LEU A 228 -0.19 4.55 13.15
C LEU A 228 -1.59 5.15 13.23
N THR A 229 -2.10 5.29 14.43
CA THR A 229 -3.33 6.03 14.68
C THR A 229 -3.08 7.14 15.69
N SER A 230 -4.09 7.97 15.97
CA SER A 230 -3.99 9.02 17.00
C SER A 230 -3.60 8.47 18.38
N ASN A 231 -3.81 7.19 18.62
CA ASN A 231 -3.58 6.57 19.95
C ASN A 231 -2.78 5.26 19.91
N THR A 232 -2.35 4.78 18.74
CA THR A 232 -1.67 3.49 18.64
C THR A 232 -0.49 3.51 17.67
N VAL A 233 0.49 2.64 17.94
CA VAL A 233 1.50 2.17 16.98
C VAL A 233 1.37 0.66 16.88
N GLN A 234 1.33 0.16 15.66
CA GLN A 234 1.11 -1.25 15.36
C GLN A 234 2.09 -1.68 14.28
N PHE A 235 2.73 -2.81 14.45
CA PHE A 235 3.60 -3.38 13.42
C PHE A 235 3.74 -4.88 13.61
N GLY A 236 4.04 -5.56 12.51
CA GLY A 236 4.28 -6.98 12.53
C GLY A 236 4.93 -7.45 11.25
N ALA A 237 5.48 -8.65 11.32
CA ALA A 237 6.05 -9.35 10.18
C ALA A 237 5.88 -10.85 10.33
N ARG A 238 5.78 -11.55 9.21
CA ARG A 238 5.70 -13.00 9.14
C ARG A 238 6.51 -13.54 7.98
N VAL A 239 7.27 -14.58 8.23
CA VAL A 239 8.00 -15.35 7.21
C VAL A 239 7.43 -16.76 7.19
N GLU A 240 7.13 -17.26 6.01
CA GLU A 240 6.69 -18.64 5.77
C GLU A 240 7.57 -19.26 4.69
N LEU A 241 8.06 -20.46 4.98
CA LEU A 241 8.88 -21.27 4.08
C LEU A 241 8.20 -22.62 3.88
N HIS A 242 8.06 -23.03 2.64
CA HIS A 242 7.74 -24.40 2.25
C HIS A 242 8.82 -24.91 1.30
N ALA A 243 9.38 -26.08 1.61
CA ALA A 243 10.32 -26.76 0.74
C ALA A 243 9.95 -28.24 0.63
N ALA A 244 9.93 -28.80 -0.57
CA ALA A 244 9.60 -30.20 -0.81
C ALA A 244 10.54 -30.86 -1.81
N GLY A 245 10.88 -32.14 -1.59
CA GLY A 245 11.72 -32.93 -2.48
C GLY A 245 11.96 -34.34 -1.94
N GLY A 246 12.09 -35.33 -2.83
CA GLY A 246 12.40 -36.69 -2.45
C GLY A 246 11.40 -37.37 -1.51
N GLY A 247 10.13 -36.97 -1.57
CA GLY A 247 9.07 -37.45 -0.66
C GLY A 247 9.03 -36.70 0.68
N PHE A 248 10.00 -35.84 0.97
CA PHE A 248 10.03 -34.98 2.15
C PHE A 248 9.38 -33.64 1.87
N SER A 249 8.75 -33.05 2.88
CA SER A 249 8.35 -31.66 2.91
C SER A 249 8.72 -31.01 4.24
N PHE A 250 9.18 -29.77 4.15
CA PHE A 250 9.50 -28.92 5.29
C PHE A 250 8.62 -27.67 5.22
N ASP A 251 7.93 -27.38 6.31
CA ASP A 251 7.19 -26.15 6.51
C ASP A 251 7.74 -25.41 7.71
N GLY A 252 8.00 -24.13 7.57
CA GLY A 252 8.46 -23.27 8.65
C GLY A 252 7.77 -21.92 8.62
N TYR A 253 7.52 -21.35 9.79
CA TYR A 253 7.05 -19.98 9.92
C TYR A 253 7.61 -19.33 11.18
N LEU A 254 7.78 -18.02 11.08
CA LEU A 254 8.13 -17.12 12.18
C LEU A 254 7.35 -15.84 11.98
N GLY A 255 6.67 -15.39 13.01
CA GLY A 255 5.92 -14.15 12.94
C GLY A 255 5.78 -13.48 14.29
N PHE A 256 5.60 -12.17 14.25
CA PHE A 256 5.25 -11.37 15.42
C PHE A 256 4.22 -10.30 15.04
N ASP A 257 3.43 -9.92 16.03
CA ASP A 257 2.48 -8.82 15.96
C ASP A 257 2.60 -7.96 17.22
N ALA A 258 2.73 -6.66 17.08
CA ALA A 258 2.86 -5.72 18.18
C ALA A 258 1.82 -4.61 18.06
N LEU A 259 1.16 -4.32 19.17
CA LEU A 259 0.20 -3.24 19.32
C LEU A 259 0.51 -2.47 20.61
N PHE A 260 0.81 -1.19 20.46
CA PHE A 260 1.01 -0.25 21.56
C PHE A 260 -0.08 0.80 21.53
N GLN A 261 -0.81 0.94 22.61
CA GLN A 261 -1.80 1.99 22.85
C GLN A 261 -1.24 2.99 23.86
N PHE A 262 -1.45 4.27 23.62
CA PHE A 262 -0.86 5.33 24.46
C PHE A 262 -1.78 5.76 25.62
N SER A 263 -3.07 5.85 25.38
CA SER A 263 -4.01 6.33 26.37
C SER A 263 -5.35 5.58 26.33
N PRO A 264 -5.71 4.81 27.38
CA PRO A 264 -4.82 4.39 28.48
C PRO A 264 -3.67 3.53 27.94
N PHE A 265 -2.49 3.61 28.56
CA PHE A 265 -1.33 2.85 28.10
C PHE A 265 -1.59 1.35 28.23
N ALA A 266 -1.40 0.66 27.12
CA ALA A 266 -1.49 -0.79 27.04
C ALA A 266 -0.63 -1.29 25.86
N PHE A 267 -0.12 -2.49 25.97
CA PHE A 267 0.57 -3.13 24.86
C PHE A 267 0.35 -4.64 24.82
N VAL A 268 0.44 -5.19 23.65
CA VAL A 268 0.51 -6.63 23.41
C VAL A 268 1.50 -6.93 22.29
N VAL A 269 2.35 -7.91 22.54
CA VAL A 269 3.28 -8.46 21.55
C VAL A 269 3.04 -9.95 21.48
N ASP A 270 2.66 -10.44 20.33
CA ASP A 270 2.47 -11.87 20.03
C ASP A 270 3.65 -12.36 19.19
N LEU A 271 4.20 -13.53 19.53
CA LEU A 271 5.22 -14.23 18.78
C LEU A 271 4.72 -15.63 18.47
N ALA A 272 4.89 -16.06 17.23
CA ALA A 272 4.58 -17.42 16.79
C ALA A 272 5.70 -17.96 15.92
N ALA A 273 6.10 -19.19 16.16
CA ALA A 273 7.09 -19.89 15.35
C ALA A 273 6.74 -21.37 15.25
N GLY A 274 7.08 -21.97 14.14
CA GLY A 274 6.87 -23.41 13.98
C GLY A 274 7.68 -23.97 12.82
N ILE A 275 7.99 -25.25 12.94
CA ILE A 275 8.57 -26.07 11.89
C ILE A 275 7.84 -27.41 11.85
N ALA A 276 7.69 -27.98 10.68
CA ALA A 276 7.19 -29.33 10.49
C ALA A 276 7.94 -30.03 9.35
N LEU A 277 8.46 -31.20 9.65
CA LEU A 277 9.07 -32.10 8.68
C LEU A 277 8.16 -33.29 8.47
N ARG A 278 7.82 -33.56 7.21
CA ARG A 278 6.97 -34.69 6.80
C ARG A 278 7.68 -35.56 5.78
N TYR A 279 7.32 -36.83 5.78
CA TYR A 279 7.69 -37.78 4.75
C TYR A 279 6.42 -38.46 4.21
N HIS A 280 6.18 -38.37 2.89
CA HIS A 280 4.94 -38.80 2.24
C HIS A 280 3.66 -38.36 3.01
N GLY A 281 3.64 -37.10 3.44
CA GLY A 281 2.53 -36.48 4.18
C GLY A 281 2.46 -36.84 5.67
N ARG A 282 3.25 -37.80 6.18
CA ARG A 282 3.30 -38.16 7.60
C ARG A 282 4.26 -37.24 8.34
N LEU A 283 3.80 -36.64 9.45
CA LEU A 283 4.63 -35.81 10.31
C LEU A 283 5.69 -36.65 10.99
N LEU A 284 6.95 -36.36 10.73
CA LEU A 284 8.11 -36.92 11.40
C LEU A 284 8.48 -36.11 12.63
N MET A 285 8.56 -34.79 12.49
CA MET A 285 8.90 -33.86 13.55
C MET A 285 8.12 -32.57 13.36
N GLY A 286 7.63 -32.02 14.46
CA GLY A 286 6.98 -30.71 14.50
C GLY A 286 7.33 -29.98 15.79
N ILE A 287 7.63 -28.69 15.68
CA ILE A 287 7.80 -27.79 16.81
C ILE A 287 6.88 -26.60 16.56
N HIS A 288 6.13 -26.25 17.56
CA HIS A 288 5.23 -25.09 17.51
C HIS A 288 5.38 -24.29 18.80
N PHE A 289 5.55 -23.00 18.68
CA PHE A 289 5.67 -22.06 19.77
C PHE A 289 4.71 -20.88 19.55
N GLU A 290 4.00 -20.52 20.62
CA GLU A 290 3.22 -19.29 20.71
C GLU A 290 3.56 -18.60 22.03
N GLY A 291 3.82 -17.29 21.98
CA GLY A 291 4.10 -16.48 23.14
C GLY A 291 3.40 -15.13 23.06
N ARG A 292 3.04 -14.60 24.22
CA ARG A 292 2.48 -13.28 24.37
C ARG A 292 3.10 -12.56 25.53
N LEU A 293 3.50 -11.31 25.29
CA LEU A 293 3.84 -10.33 26.31
C LEU A 293 2.79 -9.22 26.27
N SER A 294 2.24 -8.86 27.41
CA SER A 294 1.25 -7.78 27.51
C SER A 294 1.43 -6.96 28.76
N GLY A 295 0.98 -5.71 28.72
CA GLY A 295 0.98 -4.73 29.81
C GLY A 295 -0.14 -3.72 29.65
N PRO A 296 -0.31 -2.80 30.57
CA PRO A 296 0.67 -2.28 31.54
C PRO A 296 0.97 -3.21 32.70
N THR A 297 1.70 -2.69 33.72
CA THR A 297 1.96 -3.44 34.95
C THR A 297 0.66 -3.84 35.64
N PRO A 298 0.62 -5.10 36.17
CA PRO A 298 1.66 -6.11 36.11
C PRO A 298 1.81 -6.70 34.71
N TRP A 299 3.04 -6.76 34.19
CA TRP A 299 3.31 -7.35 32.88
C TRP A 299 3.03 -8.86 32.91
N GLN A 300 2.42 -9.35 31.86
CA GLN A 300 2.11 -10.75 31.73
C GLN A 300 2.86 -11.36 30.55
N ILE A 301 3.57 -12.44 30.80
CA ILE A 301 4.12 -13.30 29.77
C ILE A 301 3.41 -14.65 29.84
N GLN A 302 2.91 -15.12 28.73
CA GLN A 302 2.31 -16.43 28.61
C GLN A 302 2.67 -17.05 27.28
N GLY A 303 2.74 -18.37 27.25
CA GLY A 303 3.03 -19.04 26.00
C GLY A 303 2.81 -20.54 26.11
N LYS A 304 2.94 -21.16 24.94
CA LYS A 304 2.79 -22.58 24.74
C LYS A 304 3.83 -23.08 23.75
N ALA A 305 4.57 -24.10 24.13
CA ALA A 305 5.47 -24.82 23.25
C ALA A 305 4.99 -26.27 23.08
N THR A 306 4.89 -26.74 21.84
CA THR A 306 4.55 -28.12 21.54
C THR A 306 5.65 -28.72 20.68
N ILE A 307 6.17 -29.86 21.12
CA ILE A 307 7.13 -30.68 20.39
C ILE A 307 6.47 -32.00 20.07
N LYS A 308 6.48 -32.39 18.80
CA LYS A 308 5.97 -33.65 18.34
C LYS A 308 7.03 -34.37 17.49
N ILE A 309 7.43 -35.57 17.91
CA ILE A 309 8.37 -36.42 17.20
C ILE A 309 7.69 -37.77 17.03
N TRP A 310 7.34 -38.13 15.79
CA TRP A 310 6.64 -39.38 15.48
C TRP A 310 5.31 -39.50 16.27
N PHE A 311 5.26 -40.47 17.20
CA PHE A 311 4.11 -40.69 18.09
C PHE A 311 4.22 -40.00 19.44
N PHE A 312 5.38 -39.36 19.73
CA PHE A 312 5.63 -38.68 20.99
C PHE A 312 5.26 -37.19 20.88
N LYS A 313 4.51 -36.70 21.87
CA LYS A 313 4.10 -35.29 21.93
C LYS A 313 4.33 -34.77 23.35
N VAL A 314 5.03 -33.66 23.47
CA VAL A 314 5.16 -32.87 24.69
C VAL A 314 4.62 -31.48 24.46
N THR A 315 3.84 -31.01 25.42
CA THR A 315 3.34 -29.62 25.44
C THR A 315 3.72 -28.99 26.77
N VAL A 316 4.31 -27.79 26.70
CA VAL A 316 4.68 -27.00 27.86
C VAL A 316 3.93 -25.68 27.77
N ASP A 317 3.11 -25.40 28.77
CA ASP A 317 2.43 -24.11 28.94
C ASP A 317 3.17 -23.32 30.04
N PHE A 318 3.32 -22.03 29.85
CA PHE A 318 3.91 -21.15 30.85
C PHE A 318 3.12 -19.84 30.95
N LYS A 319 3.02 -19.34 32.17
CA LYS A 319 2.43 -18.05 32.48
C LYS A 319 3.16 -17.43 33.65
N ARG A 320 3.63 -16.20 33.50
CA ARG A 320 4.31 -15.42 34.55
C ARG A 320 3.79 -14.00 34.54
N GLN A 321 3.84 -13.38 35.70
CA GLN A 321 3.48 -12.00 35.92
C GLN A 321 4.65 -11.27 36.59
N PHE A 322 4.90 -10.03 36.19
CA PHE A 322 6.01 -9.21 36.67
C PHE A 322 5.55 -7.79 36.96
N GLY A 323 6.08 -7.21 38.02
CA GLY A 323 5.79 -5.86 38.44
C GLY A 323 4.74 -5.78 39.56
N PRO A 324 4.60 -4.63 40.19
CA PRO A 324 3.59 -4.40 41.23
C PRO A 324 2.18 -4.44 40.65
N ASP A 325 1.24 -4.88 41.46
CA ASP A 325 -0.19 -4.87 41.17
C ASP A 325 -0.73 -3.42 41.07
#